data_c700196e16bfe974ebb796819a7b90ae
#
_entry.id   c700196e16bfe974ebb796819a7b90ae
#
_cell.length_a   1.000
_cell.length_b   1.000
_cell.length_c   1.000
_cell.angle_alpha   90.00
_cell.angle_beta   90.00
_cell.angle_gamma   90.00
#
_symmetry.space_group_name_H-M   'P 1'
#
loop_
_entity.id
_entity.type
_entity.pdbx_description
1 polymer ?
#
loop_
_entity_poly.entity_id
_entity_poly.type
_entity_poly.pdbx_seq_one_letter_code
_entity_poly.pdbx_strand_id
1 'polypeptide(L)'
;MKYLLLKHYRGGPTPAVDFPPMDRWRPEEVDAHIQFMRDFAAGLQESGEYVDGQALAPDGAFVRFDGEGRPPVVDGPFAETKDLIAGWMIIDVESWDRAVELAGELSAAPGRGGEPIHEWLEVRPFYSKSPATGE
;
A
#
# COMPACT_ATOMS: atom_id res chain seq x y z
N MET A 1 16.27 8.87 -5.21
CA MET A 1 16.21 7.44 -4.78
C MET A 1 14.77 7.00 -4.77
N LYS A 2 14.52 5.83 -5.34
CA LYS A 2 13.16 5.30 -5.44
C LYS A 2 12.85 4.34 -4.30
N TYR A 3 11.65 4.46 -3.77
CA TYR A 3 11.13 3.59 -2.73
C TYR A 3 9.74 3.12 -3.09
N LEU A 4 9.42 1.89 -2.67
CA LEU A 4 8.08 1.34 -2.75
C LEU A 4 7.44 1.49 -1.37
N LEU A 5 6.26 2.09 -1.34
CA LEU A 5 5.43 2.17 -0.14
C LEU A 5 4.29 1.15 -0.28
N LEU A 6 4.17 0.26 0.70
CA LEU A 6 3.10 -0.74 0.73
C LEU A 6 2.17 -0.43 1.90
N LYS A 7 0.90 -0.24 1.60
CA LYS A 7 -0.12 0.04 2.62
C LYS A 7 -0.65 -1.27 3.18
N HIS A 8 -0.37 -1.53 4.46
CA HIS A 8 -0.87 -2.71 5.15
C HIS A 8 -2.17 -2.37 5.86
N TYR A 9 -3.29 -2.68 5.21
CA TYR A 9 -4.60 -2.46 5.81
C TYR A 9 -4.79 -3.34 7.05
N ARG A 10 -4.28 -4.58 6.99
CA ARG A 10 -4.17 -5.49 8.11
C ARG A 10 -2.78 -6.08 8.12
N GLY A 11 -2.22 -6.25 9.30
CA GLY A 11 -0.90 -6.83 9.47
C GLY A 11 0.15 -5.80 9.83
N GLY A 12 1.40 -6.11 9.53
CA GLY A 12 2.53 -5.31 9.98
C GLY A 12 3.03 -5.72 11.35
N PRO A 13 3.91 -4.92 11.96
CA PRO A 13 4.60 -5.29 13.21
C PRO A 13 3.68 -5.48 14.43
N THR A 14 2.58 -4.76 14.49
CA THR A 14 1.59 -4.91 15.55
C THR A 14 0.21 -5.07 14.93
N PRO A 15 -0.72 -5.79 15.61
CA PRO A 15 -2.08 -5.86 15.13
C PRO A 15 -2.64 -4.46 14.89
N ALA A 16 -3.18 -4.24 13.71
CA ALA A 16 -3.81 -2.98 13.40
C ALA A 16 -5.02 -2.76 14.29
N VAL A 17 -5.35 -1.49 14.48
CA VAL A 17 -6.62 -1.11 15.06
C VAL A 17 -7.72 -1.78 14.25
N ASP A 18 -8.76 -2.24 14.94
CA ASP A 18 -9.88 -2.94 14.30
C ASP A 18 -10.72 -1.95 13.52
N PHE A 19 -10.26 -1.62 12.32
CA PHE A 19 -11.00 -0.77 11.40
C PHE A 19 -11.88 -1.64 10.50
N PRO A 20 -13.16 -1.32 10.36
CA PRO A 20 -14.00 -2.03 9.41
C PRO A 20 -13.51 -1.79 7.98
N PRO A 21 -13.70 -2.74 7.06
CA PRO A 21 -13.32 -2.58 5.67
C PRO A 21 -14.09 -1.44 5.01
N MET A 22 -13.48 -0.85 3.97
CA MET A 22 -14.01 0.34 3.29
C MET A 22 -15.43 0.17 2.77
N ASP A 23 -15.84 -1.05 2.42
CA ASP A 23 -17.20 -1.33 1.97
C ASP A 23 -18.25 -1.17 3.07
N ARG A 24 -17.83 -1.06 4.33
CA ARG A 24 -18.71 -0.78 5.48
C ARG A 24 -18.65 0.68 5.93
N TRP A 25 -17.88 1.51 5.25
CA TRP A 25 -17.83 2.94 5.54
C TRP A 25 -19.01 3.64 4.89
N ARG A 26 -19.36 4.80 5.43
CA ARG A 26 -20.33 5.68 4.77
C ARG A 26 -19.74 6.25 3.47
N PRO A 27 -20.57 6.55 2.47
CA PRO A 27 -20.09 7.12 1.20
C PRO A 27 -19.22 8.36 1.38
N GLU A 28 -19.58 9.26 2.29
CA GLU A 28 -18.79 10.45 2.56
C GLU A 28 -17.42 10.16 3.18
N GLU A 29 -17.30 9.08 3.92
CA GLU A 29 -16.03 8.64 4.49
C GLU A 29 -15.11 8.07 3.40
N VAL A 30 -15.67 7.30 2.49
CA VAL A 30 -14.96 6.79 1.32
C VAL A 30 -14.49 7.96 0.45
N ASP A 31 -15.36 8.93 0.19
CA ASP A 31 -15.02 10.09 -0.62
C ASP A 31 -13.88 10.90 -0.01
N ALA A 32 -13.90 11.09 1.31
CA ALA A 32 -12.86 11.81 2.03
C ALA A 32 -11.50 11.08 1.92
N HIS A 33 -11.51 9.76 2.01
CA HIS A 33 -10.30 8.95 1.84
C HIS A 33 -9.75 9.07 0.42
N ILE A 34 -10.60 8.93 -0.58
CA ILE A 34 -10.20 9.05 -1.98
C ILE A 34 -9.66 10.44 -2.27
N GLN A 35 -10.31 11.49 -1.73
CA GLN A 35 -9.85 12.85 -1.91
C GLN A 35 -8.47 13.07 -1.28
N PHE A 36 -8.24 12.52 -0.08
CA PHE A 36 -6.94 12.56 0.56
C PHE A 36 -5.86 11.93 -0.34
N MET A 37 -6.16 10.75 -0.89
CA MET A 37 -5.22 10.04 -1.75
C MET A 37 -4.92 10.82 -3.04
N ARG A 38 -5.93 11.45 -3.62
CA ARG A 38 -5.76 12.30 -4.81
C ARG A 38 -4.91 13.52 -4.50
N ASP A 39 -5.18 14.20 -3.39
CA ASP A 39 -4.44 15.39 -2.99
C ASP A 39 -3.00 15.05 -2.66
N PHE A 40 -2.77 13.91 -1.99
CA PHE A 40 -1.44 13.42 -1.68
C PHE A 40 -0.65 13.16 -2.97
N ALA A 41 -1.22 12.43 -3.90
CA ALA A 41 -0.59 12.15 -5.19
C ALA A 41 -0.34 13.43 -5.99
N ALA A 42 -1.29 14.36 -6.00
CA ALA A 42 -1.14 15.63 -6.70
C ALA A 42 0.01 16.46 -6.13
N GLY A 43 0.14 16.50 -4.80
CA GLY A 43 1.26 17.19 -4.16
C GLY A 43 2.61 16.59 -4.51
N LEU A 44 2.69 15.26 -4.60
CA LEU A 44 3.91 14.58 -5.01
C LEU A 44 4.21 14.74 -6.50
N GLN A 45 3.19 14.84 -7.34
CA GLN A 45 3.37 15.15 -8.75
C GLN A 45 3.93 16.54 -8.91
N GLU A 46 3.43 17.50 -8.15
CA GLU A 46 3.90 18.88 -8.16
C GLU A 46 5.36 18.99 -7.71
N SER A 47 5.75 18.25 -6.67
CA SER A 47 7.14 18.23 -6.20
C SER A 47 8.08 17.38 -7.06
N GLY A 48 7.53 16.59 -7.99
CA GLY A 48 8.31 15.67 -8.82
C GLY A 48 8.66 14.36 -8.14
N GLU A 49 8.06 14.07 -6.98
CA GLU A 49 8.36 12.88 -6.20
C GLU A 49 7.46 11.68 -6.52
N TYR A 50 6.36 11.88 -7.22
CA TYR A 50 5.44 10.80 -7.57
C TYR A 50 5.92 10.04 -8.80
N VAL A 51 5.97 8.71 -8.72
CA VAL A 51 6.27 7.86 -9.87
C VAL A 51 5.01 7.13 -10.34
N ASP A 52 4.39 6.36 -9.46
CA ASP A 52 3.17 5.60 -9.77
C ASP A 52 2.54 5.11 -8.48
N GLY A 53 1.29 4.68 -8.57
CA GLY A 53 0.59 4.11 -7.42
C GLY A 53 -0.78 3.58 -7.81
N GLN A 54 -1.26 2.62 -7.02
CA GLN A 54 -2.56 1.99 -7.28
C GLN A 54 -3.13 1.39 -6.00
N ALA A 55 -4.42 1.59 -5.79
CA ALA A 55 -5.16 0.84 -4.77
C ALA A 55 -5.39 -0.59 -5.26
N LEU A 56 -5.44 -1.53 -4.33
CA LEU A 56 -5.67 -2.93 -4.63
C LEU A 56 -7.01 -3.37 -4.06
N ALA A 57 -7.72 -4.19 -4.82
CA ALA A 57 -8.92 -4.86 -4.32
C ALA A 57 -8.54 -5.87 -3.22
N PRO A 58 -9.45 -6.17 -2.28
CA PRO A 58 -9.14 -7.06 -1.17
C PRO A 58 -9.08 -8.54 -1.54
N ASP A 59 -9.53 -8.90 -2.72
CA ASP A 59 -9.51 -10.28 -3.20
C ASP A 59 -8.22 -10.60 -3.93
N GLY A 60 -7.83 -11.85 -3.88
CA GLY A 60 -6.61 -12.30 -4.53
C GLY A 60 -6.22 -13.70 -4.08
N ALA A 61 -5.05 -14.15 -4.49
CA ALA A 61 -4.54 -15.46 -4.14
C ALA A 61 -3.01 -15.47 -4.15
N PHE A 62 -2.45 -16.40 -3.41
CA PHE A 62 -1.03 -16.73 -3.52
C PHE A 62 -0.88 -17.91 -4.49
N VAL A 63 0.08 -17.81 -5.40
CA VAL A 63 0.32 -18.85 -6.42
C VAL A 63 1.81 -19.17 -6.42
N ARG A 64 2.15 -20.45 -6.48
CA ARG A 64 3.55 -20.86 -6.63
C ARG A 64 3.68 -22.04 -7.56
N PHE A 65 4.85 -22.16 -8.18
CA PHE A 65 5.25 -23.32 -8.95
C PHE A 65 5.57 -24.49 -7.99
N ASP A 66 5.03 -25.68 -8.27
CA ASP A 66 5.18 -26.87 -7.43
C ASP A 66 5.82 -28.04 -8.18
N GLY A 67 6.42 -27.80 -9.33
CA GLY A 67 7.13 -28.79 -10.12
C GLY A 67 6.64 -28.90 -11.56
N GLU A 68 7.52 -29.40 -12.42
CA GLU A 68 7.19 -29.58 -13.85
C GLU A 68 6.04 -30.57 -14.04
N GLY A 69 5.19 -30.28 -15.01
CA GLY A 69 4.03 -31.11 -15.31
C GLY A 69 2.89 -31.02 -14.33
N ARG A 70 2.98 -30.09 -13.36
CA ARG A 70 1.92 -29.84 -12.39
C ARG A 70 1.35 -28.44 -12.58
N PRO A 71 0.04 -28.24 -12.33
CA PRO A 71 -0.49 -26.90 -12.28
C PRO A 71 0.10 -26.16 -11.09
N PRO A 72 0.16 -24.81 -11.15
CA PRO A 72 0.60 -24.02 -10.02
C PRO A 72 -0.28 -24.26 -8.78
N VAL A 73 0.33 -24.21 -7.60
CA VAL A 73 -0.42 -24.23 -6.35
C VAL A 73 -1.07 -22.87 -6.16
N VAL A 74 -2.36 -22.87 -5.87
CA VAL A 74 -3.14 -21.65 -5.63
C VAL A 74 -3.68 -21.70 -4.21
N ASP A 75 -3.31 -20.72 -3.40
CA ASP A 75 -3.82 -20.53 -2.04
C ASP A 75 -4.65 -19.25 -2.02
N GLY A 76 -5.95 -19.40 -2.07
CA GLY A 76 -6.90 -18.29 -2.08
C GLY A 76 -8.34 -18.76 -2.07
N PRO A 77 -9.30 -17.85 -1.93
CA PRO A 77 -9.11 -16.41 -1.69
C PRO A 77 -8.44 -16.12 -0.34
N PHE A 78 -7.93 -14.90 -0.16
CA PHE A 78 -7.27 -14.51 1.07
C PHE A 78 -8.20 -14.64 2.27
N ALA A 79 -7.68 -15.22 3.36
CA ALA A 79 -8.40 -15.27 4.62
C ALA A 79 -8.48 -13.86 5.25
N GLU A 80 -9.57 -13.60 5.98
CA GLU A 80 -9.76 -12.31 6.66
C GLU A 80 -8.66 -11.97 7.66
N THR A 81 -7.99 -12.98 8.19
CA THR A 81 -6.92 -12.82 9.18
C THR A 81 -5.55 -12.63 8.56
N LYS A 82 -5.42 -12.78 7.23
CA LYS A 82 -4.13 -12.58 6.57
C LYS A 82 -3.78 -11.11 6.47
N ASP A 83 -2.47 -10.84 6.44
CA ASP A 83 -1.94 -9.52 6.12
C ASP A 83 -2.48 -9.10 4.75
N LEU A 84 -3.07 -7.92 4.70
CA LEU A 84 -3.73 -7.42 3.50
C LEU A 84 -3.09 -6.11 3.06
N ILE A 85 -2.47 -6.14 1.90
CA ILE A 85 -1.91 -4.94 1.28
C ILE A 85 -3.02 -4.26 0.49
N ALA A 86 -3.37 -3.04 0.90
CA ALA A 86 -4.47 -2.29 0.31
C ALA A 86 -4.05 -1.44 -0.89
N GLY A 87 -2.75 -1.23 -1.07
CA GLY A 87 -2.26 -0.44 -2.18
C GLY A 87 -0.75 -0.28 -2.13
N TRP A 88 -0.22 0.30 -3.20
CA TRP A 88 1.21 0.57 -3.31
C TRP A 88 1.43 1.91 -3.98
N MET A 89 2.59 2.51 -3.70
CA MET A 89 3.01 3.75 -4.32
C MET A 89 4.52 3.73 -4.49
N ILE A 90 4.99 4.19 -5.64
CA ILE A 90 6.42 4.37 -5.89
C ILE A 90 6.71 5.86 -5.84
N ILE A 91 7.69 6.25 -5.04
CA ILE A 91 8.14 7.63 -4.90
C ILE A 91 9.63 7.72 -5.26
N ASP A 92 10.03 8.87 -5.78
CA ASP A 92 11.43 9.19 -6.06
C ASP A 92 11.81 10.42 -5.24
N VAL A 93 12.57 10.20 -4.19
CA VAL A 93 12.85 11.21 -3.16
C VAL A 93 14.34 11.35 -2.92
N GLU A 94 14.71 12.43 -2.25
CA GLU A 94 16.12 12.77 -2.01
C GLU A 94 16.78 11.88 -0.96
N SER A 95 15.99 11.27 -0.04
CA SER A 95 16.56 10.56 1.09
C SER A 95 15.59 9.55 1.67
N TRP A 96 16.13 8.63 2.47
CA TRP A 96 15.33 7.73 3.31
C TRP A 96 14.43 8.51 4.27
N ASP A 97 14.95 9.57 4.89
CA ASP A 97 14.17 10.37 5.83
C ASP A 97 12.92 10.98 5.16
N ARG A 98 13.06 11.43 3.91
CA ARG A 98 11.92 11.94 3.16
C ARG A 98 10.91 10.84 2.86
N ALA A 99 11.37 9.63 2.52
CA ALA A 99 10.48 8.50 2.30
C ALA A 99 9.69 8.15 3.56
N VAL A 100 10.35 8.14 4.72
CA VAL A 100 9.71 7.88 6.01
C VAL A 100 8.68 8.97 6.35
N GLU A 101 9.02 10.23 6.12
CA GLU A 101 8.10 11.35 6.33
C GLU A 101 6.82 11.18 5.50
N LEU A 102 6.97 10.87 4.22
CA LEU A 102 5.82 10.67 3.34
C LEU A 102 4.99 9.44 3.72
N ALA A 103 5.64 8.36 4.13
CA ALA A 103 4.93 7.19 4.62
C ALA A 103 4.10 7.51 5.87
N GLY A 104 4.64 8.31 6.78
CA GLY A 104 3.92 8.78 7.96
C GLY A 104 2.69 9.61 7.60
N GLU A 105 2.83 10.52 6.65
CA GLU A 105 1.69 11.31 6.18
C GLU A 105 0.62 10.43 5.55
N LEU A 106 1.03 9.45 4.74
CA LEU A 106 0.10 8.53 4.09
C LEU A 106 -0.65 7.65 5.10
N SER A 107 0.00 7.29 6.19
CA SER A 107 -0.61 6.52 7.29
C SER A 107 -1.75 7.29 7.98
N ALA A 108 -1.76 8.60 7.87
CA ALA A 108 -2.77 9.45 8.48
C ALA A 108 -4.02 9.65 7.60
N ALA A 109 -4.13 8.93 6.48
CA ALA A 109 -5.30 9.02 5.62
C ALA A 109 -6.58 8.77 6.43
N PRO A 110 -7.63 9.57 6.22
CA PRO A 110 -8.86 9.43 6.99
C PRO A 110 -9.61 8.15 6.63
N GLY A 111 -10.23 7.56 7.62
CA GLY A 111 -11.06 6.38 7.47
C GLY A 111 -12.43 6.61 8.07
N ARG A 112 -12.95 5.60 8.74
CA ARG A 112 -14.25 5.65 9.39
C ARG A 112 -14.30 6.81 10.39
N GLY A 113 -15.37 7.61 10.32
CA GLY A 113 -15.56 8.77 11.19
C GLY A 113 -14.61 9.92 10.91
N GLY A 114 -13.88 9.90 9.79
CA GLY A 114 -12.85 10.87 9.49
C GLY A 114 -11.58 10.72 10.31
N GLU A 115 -11.49 9.68 11.14
CA GLU A 115 -10.32 9.42 11.96
C GLU A 115 -9.17 8.87 11.12
N PRO A 116 -7.91 9.22 11.43
CA PRO A 116 -6.77 8.62 10.76
C PRO A 116 -6.75 7.10 10.93
N ILE A 117 -6.48 6.38 9.87
CA ILE A 117 -6.47 4.90 9.90
C ILE A 117 -5.29 4.36 10.70
N HIS A 118 -4.14 5.04 10.64
CA HIS A 118 -2.89 4.59 11.27
C HIS A 118 -2.43 3.23 10.76
N GLU A 119 -2.67 2.94 9.47
CA GLU A 119 -2.19 1.71 8.86
C GLU A 119 -0.66 1.75 8.75
N TRP A 120 -0.05 0.58 8.83
CA TRP A 120 1.39 0.48 8.60
C TRP A 120 1.71 0.70 7.13
N LEU A 121 2.71 1.51 6.87
CA LEU A 121 3.33 1.66 5.55
C LEU A 121 4.68 0.95 5.60
N GLU A 122 4.84 -0.04 4.74
CA GLU A 122 6.13 -0.69 4.56
C GLU A 122 6.92 0.10 3.54
N VAL A 123 8.12 0.56 3.90
CA VAL A 123 8.99 1.36 3.04
C VAL A 123 10.12 0.47 2.57
N ARG A 124 10.19 0.24 1.25
CA ARG A 124 11.17 -0.68 0.66
C ARG A 124 12.01 0.04 -0.39
N PRO A 125 13.33 0.14 -0.20
CA PRO A 125 14.18 0.63 -1.28
C PRO A 125 14.25 -0.42 -2.40
N PHE A 126 14.33 0.05 -3.64
CA PHE A 126 14.64 -0.84 -4.75
C PHE A 126 16.12 -1.20 -4.73
N TYR A 127 16.46 -2.34 -5.30
CA TYR A 127 17.85 -2.66 -5.51
C TYR A 127 18.50 -1.57 -6.38
N SER A 128 19.72 -1.20 -6.05
CA SER A 128 20.49 -0.25 -6.85
C SER A 128 20.77 -0.79 -8.24
N LYS A 129 20.82 -2.12 -8.39
CA LYS A 129 20.87 -2.82 -9.68
C LYS A 129 19.79 -3.89 -9.68
N SER A 130 18.70 -3.61 -10.40
CA SER A 130 17.60 -4.57 -10.51
C SER A 130 17.97 -5.68 -11.49
N PRO A 131 17.78 -6.95 -11.13
CA PRO A 131 17.98 -8.06 -12.08
C PRO A 131 17.12 -7.95 -13.34
N ALA A 132 15.95 -7.32 -13.23
CA ALA A 132 15.02 -7.19 -14.36
C ALA A 132 15.39 -6.05 -15.31
N THR A 133 16.04 -4.99 -14.84
CA THR A 133 16.33 -3.79 -15.62
C THR A 133 17.83 -3.55 -15.84
N GLY A 134 18.69 -4.25 -15.10
CA GLY A 134 20.13 -4.04 -15.13
C GLY A 134 20.61 -2.78 -14.42
N GLU A 135 19.74 -2.12 -13.71
CA GLU A 135 20.04 -0.89 -12.95
C GLU A 135 20.51 -1.17 -11.54
#